data_c84a9a1fc025aa264f3b24598e93ee5a
#
_entry.id   c84a9a1fc025aa264f3b24598e93ee5a
#
_cell.length_a   1.000
_cell.length_b   1.000
_cell.length_c   1.000
_cell.angle_alpha   90.00
_cell.angle_beta   90.00
_cell.angle_gamma   90.00
#
_symmetry.space_group_name_H-M   'P 1'
#
loop_
_entity.id
_entity.type
_entity.pdbx_description
1 polymer ?
#
loop_
_entity_poly.entity_id
_entity_poly.type
_entity_poly.pdbx_seq_one_letter_code
_entity_poly.pdbx_strand_id
1 'polypeptide(L)'
;MCKSLITLQNCRIENSRSVLVPELSWKMNEGEVWLVIGPNGGGKADFLNALAGGAGGERITPNTDGLFSDFFSDSTELVSLERAARLIQEERENDESDYLEGGVDHGRTGRIFIAQALDPQLKKGLAHKELPAAAKQLEGDPAIKLCGIEKILDRGLKYMSTGEIRRTLLVRALISGKKLLILSDPFAGLDVQSRTILLDFFDSIARRSNSENGSAQPHIILGMERWHEIPDAITHVIEFTDKRISFSGPRADYEKLISKQAAGSKASEEKEKQDFQEGFAELTQTGGFDTPASQALNHQDESRWLSRPEAVSKPPLEDTLVEMHNVNVGWDDHQVLRNLNWSLHRGQHWLVRGPNGSGKTTFLELITGDNMQVFSNDIKIFGNRRGSGETIWDIKKRLGIVSYRLHVEYRMLGGTSLLAVIISGLRDSIGLYGAPTDLEIATAKKWLALGGFAGRESENFGNLSYGEQRAILILRSAVKTPEILILDEPCHGLDEQYRSKILQLMNLIGEGGTTTILHVTHDPSEVLECEKHILELHPDEEPMYRIIEK
;
A
#
# COMPACT_ATOMS: atom_id res chain seq x y z
N MET A 1 -29.49 21.38 24.18
CA MET A 1 -29.58 20.38 23.07
C MET A 1 -28.36 20.58 22.21
N CYS A 2 -27.49 19.56 22.01
CA CYS A 2 -26.36 19.68 21.11
C CYS A 2 -26.86 19.97 19.70
N LYS A 3 -26.20 20.90 19.01
CA LYS A 3 -26.53 21.26 17.63
C LYS A 3 -26.15 20.10 16.70
N SER A 4 -27.11 19.66 15.88
CA SER A 4 -26.84 18.64 14.85
C SER A 4 -26.10 19.30 13.69
N LEU A 5 -25.00 18.68 13.26
CA LEU A 5 -24.17 19.13 12.14
C LEU A 5 -24.48 18.37 10.86
N ILE A 6 -24.63 17.05 10.93
CA ILE A 6 -25.05 16.20 9.81
C ILE A 6 -26.17 15.29 10.30
N THR A 7 -27.21 15.16 9.51
CA THR A 7 -28.32 14.22 9.78
C THR A 7 -28.65 13.45 8.51
N LEU A 8 -28.55 12.15 8.59
CA LEU A 8 -28.97 11.17 7.59
C LEU A 8 -30.07 10.32 8.23
N GLN A 9 -31.25 10.35 7.69
CA GLN A 9 -32.35 9.51 8.13
C GLN A 9 -32.95 8.83 6.91
N ASN A 10 -32.96 7.50 6.90
CA ASN A 10 -33.43 6.68 5.80
C ASN A 10 -32.88 7.18 4.43
N CYS A 11 -31.57 7.26 4.32
CA CYS A 11 -30.86 7.65 3.08
C CYS A 11 -30.23 6.43 2.42
N ARG A 12 -29.83 6.58 1.16
CA ARG A 12 -28.97 5.64 0.45
C ARG A 12 -27.76 6.36 -0.14
N ILE A 13 -26.72 5.62 -0.41
CA ILE A 13 -25.58 6.10 -1.20
C ILE A 13 -25.64 5.42 -2.57
N GLU A 14 -25.57 6.20 -3.62
CA GLU A 14 -25.62 5.73 -4.99
C GLU A 14 -24.63 6.47 -5.88
N ASN A 15 -24.24 5.84 -6.96
CA ASN A 15 -23.54 6.47 -8.07
C ASN A 15 -24.39 6.39 -9.33
N SER A 16 -23.83 6.85 -10.48
CA SER A 16 -24.53 6.81 -11.78
C SER A 16 -24.90 5.40 -12.27
N ARG A 17 -24.37 4.33 -11.67
CA ARG A 17 -24.51 2.95 -12.13
C ARG A 17 -25.25 2.03 -11.16
N SER A 18 -25.15 2.29 -9.86
CA SER A 18 -25.66 1.36 -8.83
C SER A 18 -25.89 2.03 -7.47
N VAL A 19 -26.68 1.38 -6.63
CA VAL A 19 -26.81 1.68 -5.20
C VAL A 19 -25.63 1.01 -4.50
N LEU A 20 -24.84 1.80 -3.79
CA LEU A 20 -23.63 1.38 -3.08
C LEU A 20 -23.95 0.98 -1.63
N VAL A 21 -24.70 1.82 -0.93
CA VAL A 21 -25.23 1.55 0.42
C VAL A 21 -26.74 1.76 0.40
N PRO A 22 -27.54 0.72 0.56
CA PRO A 22 -29.00 0.79 0.30
C PRO A 22 -29.78 1.52 1.38
N GLU A 23 -29.30 1.47 2.63
CA GLU A 23 -29.96 2.08 3.78
C GLU A 23 -28.94 2.65 4.74
N LEU A 24 -29.11 3.93 5.10
CA LEU A 24 -28.20 4.68 5.93
C LEU A 24 -28.96 5.65 6.82
N SER A 25 -28.80 5.49 8.13
CA SER A 25 -29.27 6.46 9.13
C SER A 25 -28.14 6.75 10.10
N TRP A 26 -27.75 8.02 10.18
CA TRP A 26 -26.63 8.44 11.01
C TRP A 26 -26.75 9.94 11.34
N LYS A 27 -26.18 10.31 12.49
CA LYS A 27 -26.21 11.70 12.95
C LYS A 27 -24.90 12.07 13.61
N MET A 28 -24.38 13.25 13.26
CA MET A 28 -23.23 13.86 13.89
C MET A 28 -23.65 15.15 14.60
N ASN A 29 -23.27 15.30 15.86
CA ASN A 29 -23.53 16.50 16.64
C ASN A 29 -22.23 17.29 16.89
N GLU A 30 -22.39 18.54 17.33
CA GLU A 30 -21.28 19.39 17.70
C GLU A 30 -20.48 18.79 18.86
N GLY A 31 -19.14 18.83 18.74
CA GLY A 31 -18.23 18.23 19.73
C GLY A 31 -17.94 16.75 19.56
N GLU A 32 -18.57 16.07 18.60
CA GLU A 32 -18.28 14.69 18.28
C GLU A 32 -17.14 14.58 17.26
N VAL A 33 -16.19 13.67 17.52
CA VAL A 33 -15.12 13.27 16.58
C VAL A 33 -15.37 11.80 16.22
N TRP A 34 -15.60 11.55 14.94
CA TRP A 34 -16.05 10.25 14.47
C TRP A 34 -14.94 9.44 13.81
N LEU A 35 -14.87 8.17 14.17
CA LEU A 35 -14.11 7.15 13.46
C LEU A 35 -15.07 6.33 12.59
N VAL A 36 -14.75 6.21 11.31
CA VAL A 36 -15.43 5.32 10.35
C VAL A 36 -14.52 4.12 10.09
N ILE A 37 -15.01 2.94 10.44
CA ILE A 37 -14.26 1.69 10.36
C ILE A 37 -15.06 0.62 9.62
N GLY A 38 -14.41 -0.45 9.20
CA GLY A 38 -15.04 -1.59 8.54
C GLY A 38 -14.14 -2.22 7.50
N PRO A 39 -14.45 -3.45 7.06
CA PRO A 39 -13.66 -4.17 6.08
C PRO A 39 -13.66 -3.46 4.73
N ASN A 40 -12.66 -3.81 3.91
CA ASN A 40 -12.56 -3.32 2.55
C ASN A 40 -13.77 -3.80 1.73
N GLY A 41 -14.40 -2.85 1.00
CA GLY A 41 -15.65 -3.13 0.27
C GLY A 41 -16.93 -3.11 1.12
N GLY A 42 -16.82 -2.91 2.45
CA GLY A 42 -17.97 -2.85 3.36
C GLY A 42 -18.84 -1.60 3.27
N GLY A 43 -18.48 -0.59 2.47
CA GLY A 43 -19.23 0.67 2.29
C GLY A 43 -18.62 1.90 2.96
N LYS A 44 -17.53 1.74 3.71
CA LYS A 44 -16.79 2.83 4.39
C LYS A 44 -16.31 3.93 3.42
N ALA A 45 -15.63 3.52 2.35
CA ALA A 45 -15.09 4.46 1.36
C ALA A 45 -16.21 5.20 0.62
N ASP A 46 -17.29 4.48 0.24
CA ASP A 46 -18.47 5.05 -0.40
C ASP A 46 -19.11 6.12 0.49
N PHE A 47 -19.21 5.86 1.80
CA PHE A 47 -19.75 6.79 2.78
C PHE A 47 -18.89 8.06 2.91
N LEU A 48 -17.56 7.92 3.06
CA LEU A 48 -16.64 9.05 3.18
C LEU A 48 -16.62 9.90 1.90
N ASN A 49 -16.60 9.25 0.73
CA ASN A 49 -16.66 9.94 -0.56
C ASN A 49 -17.98 10.71 -0.75
N ALA A 50 -19.11 10.09 -0.40
CA ALA A 50 -20.42 10.72 -0.53
C ALA A 50 -20.57 11.93 0.41
N LEU A 51 -20.06 11.85 1.65
CA LEU A 51 -20.02 12.97 2.59
C LEU A 51 -19.14 14.12 2.09
N ALA A 52 -18.08 13.80 1.36
CA ALA A 52 -17.17 14.80 0.79
C ALA A 52 -17.70 15.47 -0.50
N GLY A 53 -18.96 15.28 -0.83
CA GLY A 53 -19.56 15.84 -2.05
C GLY A 53 -19.34 15.02 -3.30
N GLY A 54 -18.97 13.72 -3.17
CA GLY A 54 -18.99 12.76 -4.27
C GLY A 54 -17.93 12.98 -5.35
N ALA A 55 -16.69 13.17 -4.98
CA ALA A 55 -15.58 13.33 -5.94
C ALA A 55 -15.44 12.15 -6.93
N GLY A 56 -16.00 10.97 -6.62
CA GLY A 56 -16.11 9.78 -7.47
C GLY A 56 -17.49 9.60 -8.12
N GLY A 57 -18.43 10.53 -7.90
CA GLY A 57 -19.81 10.45 -8.39
C GLY A 57 -20.79 9.82 -7.39
N GLU A 58 -20.31 9.47 -6.19
CA GLU A 58 -21.16 8.99 -5.10
C GLU A 58 -21.98 10.16 -4.53
N ARG A 59 -23.25 9.90 -4.22
CA ARG A 59 -24.13 10.90 -3.61
C ARG A 59 -25.05 10.27 -2.59
N ILE A 60 -25.40 11.06 -1.57
CA ILE A 60 -26.39 10.70 -0.59
C ILE A 60 -27.74 11.15 -1.10
N THR A 61 -28.67 10.21 -1.21
CA THR A 61 -30.04 10.46 -1.66
C THR A 61 -31.02 9.96 -0.59
N PRO A 62 -31.95 10.81 -0.09
CA PRO A 62 -33.01 10.33 0.78
C PRO A 62 -33.89 9.30 0.09
N ASN A 63 -34.26 8.24 0.80
CA ASN A 63 -35.32 7.31 0.40
C ASN A 63 -36.70 7.95 0.64
N THR A 64 -37.79 7.22 0.38
CA THR A 64 -39.13 7.68 0.72
C THR A 64 -39.21 7.97 2.22
N ASP A 65 -39.68 9.17 2.57
CA ASP A 65 -39.70 9.71 3.95
C ASP A 65 -38.30 9.90 4.60
N GLY A 66 -37.22 9.97 3.78
CA GLY A 66 -35.88 10.21 4.23
C GLY A 66 -35.55 11.70 4.37
N LEU A 67 -34.52 11.99 5.19
CA LEU A 67 -34.00 13.35 5.41
C LEU A 67 -32.47 13.35 5.29
N PHE A 68 -31.96 14.28 4.50
CA PHE A 68 -30.54 14.60 4.47
C PHE A 68 -30.33 16.09 4.79
N SER A 69 -29.52 16.37 5.80
CA SER A 69 -29.10 17.72 6.17
C SER A 69 -27.62 17.72 6.49
N ASP A 70 -26.88 18.57 5.83
CA ASP A 70 -25.43 18.78 6.01
C ASP A 70 -25.14 20.26 6.24
N PHE A 71 -24.57 20.58 7.42
CA PHE A 71 -24.16 21.95 7.78
C PHE A 71 -22.90 22.40 7.04
N PHE A 72 -22.13 21.47 6.52
CA PHE A 72 -20.81 21.75 5.95
C PHE A 72 -20.84 21.96 4.43
N SER A 73 -21.92 21.50 3.73
CA SER A 73 -22.08 21.53 2.27
C SER A 73 -20.91 22.17 1.50
N ASP A 74 -20.40 22.87 0.97
CA ASP A 74 -19.23 23.30 0.21
C ASP A 74 -17.96 23.55 1.06
N SER A 75 -17.99 23.20 2.36
CA SER A 75 -16.87 23.43 3.28
C SER A 75 -16.25 22.13 3.84
N THR A 76 -16.26 21.10 3.01
CA THR A 76 -15.67 19.79 3.30
C THR A 76 -14.43 19.56 2.44
N GLU A 77 -13.40 18.96 3.01
CA GLU A 77 -12.21 18.51 2.29
C GLU A 77 -11.94 17.04 2.60
N LEU A 78 -11.67 16.24 1.55
CA LEU A 78 -11.35 14.82 1.66
C LEU A 78 -9.88 14.59 1.33
N VAL A 79 -9.17 13.89 2.20
CA VAL A 79 -7.84 13.32 1.95
C VAL A 79 -7.96 11.81 1.91
N SER A 80 -7.66 11.21 0.76
CA SER A 80 -7.71 9.75 0.57
C SER A 80 -6.60 9.27 -0.37
N LEU A 81 -6.36 7.95 -0.37
CA LEU A 81 -5.41 7.31 -1.26
C LEU A 81 -5.80 7.47 -2.74
N GLU A 82 -7.09 7.32 -3.03
CA GLU A 82 -7.62 7.46 -4.39
C GLU A 82 -7.44 8.88 -4.91
N ARG A 83 -7.60 9.89 -4.04
CA ARG A 83 -7.36 11.28 -4.42
C ARG A 83 -5.89 11.56 -4.69
N ALA A 84 -4.99 10.96 -3.90
CA ALA A 84 -3.54 11.04 -4.15
C ALA A 84 -3.17 10.41 -5.50
N ALA A 85 -3.69 9.22 -5.81
CA ALA A 85 -3.45 8.54 -7.07
C ALA A 85 -3.98 9.34 -8.28
N ARG A 86 -5.19 9.89 -8.17
CA ARG A 86 -5.76 10.77 -9.21
C ARG A 86 -4.91 12.02 -9.43
N LEU A 87 -4.43 12.66 -8.37
CA LEU A 87 -3.58 13.84 -8.49
C LEU A 87 -2.29 13.55 -9.26
N ILE A 88 -1.65 12.42 -8.99
CA ILE A 88 -0.44 11.99 -9.72
C ILE A 88 -0.78 11.75 -11.21
N GLN A 89 -1.90 11.12 -11.48
CA GLN A 89 -2.33 10.86 -12.85
C GLN A 89 -2.62 12.16 -13.59
N GLU A 90 -3.34 13.09 -12.98
CA GLU A 90 -3.60 14.43 -13.54
C GLU A 90 -2.32 15.19 -13.87
N GLU A 91 -1.30 15.13 -13.00
CA GLU A 91 0.01 15.76 -13.26
C GLU A 91 0.76 15.11 -14.42
N ARG A 92 0.63 13.79 -14.60
CA ARG A 92 1.24 13.06 -15.73
C ARG A 92 0.53 13.32 -17.04
N GLU A 93 -0.80 13.37 -17.04
CA GLU A 93 -1.61 13.68 -18.23
C GLU A 93 -1.41 15.13 -18.71
N ASN A 94 -1.09 16.04 -17.80
CA ASN A 94 -0.79 17.43 -18.07
C ASN A 94 0.71 17.72 -18.26
N ASP A 95 1.53 16.70 -18.50
CA ASP A 95 2.98 16.85 -18.72
C ASP A 95 3.23 17.46 -20.12
N GLU A 96 3.86 18.62 -20.15
CA GLU A 96 4.19 19.38 -21.36
C GLU A 96 5.67 19.25 -21.74
N SER A 97 6.41 18.28 -21.18
CA SER A 97 7.86 18.11 -21.40
C SER A 97 8.26 18.05 -22.87
N ASP A 98 7.43 17.46 -23.72
CA ASP A 98 7.68 17.36 -25.17
C ASP A 98 7.58 18.69 -25.91
N TYR A 99 7.01 19.73 -25.28
CA TYR A 99 6.76 21.04 -25.89
C TYR A 99 7.67 22.15 -25.30
N LEU A 100 8.50 21.82 -24.29
CA LEU A 100 9.36 22.80 -23.64
C LEU A 100 10.81 22.74 -24.13
N GLU A 101 11.42 23.91 -24.36
CA GLU A 101 12.86 24.02 -24.57
C GLU A 101 13.61 23.51 -23.32
N GLY A 102 14.34 22.40 -23.44
CA GLY A 102 15.00 21.70 -22.34
C GLY A 102 14.32 20.40 -21.92
N GLY A 103 13.12 20.09 -22.43
CA GLY A 103 12.49 18.76 -22.32
C GLY A 103 12.02 18.35 -20.92
N VAL A 104 11.89 19.28 -19.95
CA VAL A 104 11.47 18.97 -18.58
C VAL A 104 10.39 19.93 -18.13
N ASP A 105 9.16 19.41 -18.02
CA ASP A 105 8.08 20.07 -17.29
C ASP A 105 8.10 19.58 -15.83
N HIS A 106 8.38 20.45 -14.89
CA HIS A 106 8.35 20.11 -13.46
C HIS A 106 6.94 19.95 -12.88
N GLY A 107 5.90 20.34 -13.63
CA GLY A 107 4.52 20.35 -13.18
C GLY A 107 4.29 21.33 -12.01
N ARG A 108 3.20 21.11 -11.24
CA ARG A 108 2.98 21.87 -10.01
C ARG A 108 3.91 21.39 -8.91
N THR A 109 4.56 22.33 -8.21
CA THR A 109 5.30 21.99 -6.97
C THR A 109 4.31 21.81 -5.81
N GLY A 110 4.73 21.07 -4.76
CA GLY A 110 3.96 20.93 -3.53
C GLY A 110 3.57 22.28 -2.93
N ARG A 111 4.48 23.25 -2.94
CA ARG A 111 4.27 24.62 -2.47
C ARG A 111 3.13 25.31 -3.22
N ILE A 112 3.15 25.31 -4.54
CA ILE A 112 2.10 25.93 -5.36
C ILE A 112 0.78 25.21 -5.16
N PHE A 113 0.78 23.88 -5.11
CA PHE A 113 -0.43 23.09 -4.91
C PHE A 113 -1.10 23.37 -3.55
N ILE A 114 -0.31 23.53 -2.48
CA ILE A 114 -0.83 23.91 -1.16
C ILE A 114 -1.33 25.36 -1.18
N ALA A 115 -0.57 26.29 -1.76
CA ALA A 115 -0.94 27.69 -1.87
C ALA A 115 -2.24 27.92 -2.65
N GLN A 116 -2.58 27.04 -3.61
CA GLN A 116 -3.85 27.04 -4.32
C GLN A 116 -5.07 26.79 -3.40
N ALA A 117 -4.89 26.28 -2.19
CA ALA A 117 -5.96 26.23 -1.21
C ALA A 117 -6.32 27.61 -0.64
N LEU A 118 -5.33 28.51 -0.56
CA LEU A 118 -5.50 29.89 -0.09
C LEU A 118 -5.90 30.84 -1.23
N ASP A 119 -5.36 30.60 -2.43
CA ASP A 119 -5.65 31.38 -3.64
C ASP A 119 -5.87 30.45 -4.84
N PRO A 120 -7.13 30.09 -5.15
CA PRO A 120 -7.47 29.19 -6.27
C PRO A 120 -7.08 29.70 -7.65
N GLN A 121 -6.76 30.99 -7.81
CA GLN A 121 -6.38 31.57 -9.09
C GLN A 121 -4.89 31.41 -9.42
N LEU A 122 -4.09 30.85 -8.52
CA LEU A 122 -2.68 30.57 -8.78
C LEU A 122 -2.53 29.57 -9.94
N LYS A 123 -1.93 30.05 -11.03
CA LYS A 123 -1.69 29.23 -12.23
C LYS A 123 -0.52 28.26 -12.05
N LYS A 124 -0.58 27.13 -12.76
CA LYS A 124 0.59 26.30 -13.11
C LYS A 124 1.67 27.20 -13.71
N GLY A 125 2.91 27.02 -13.34
CA GLY A 125 4.03 27.61 -14.08
C GLY A 125 4.55 28.97 -13.60
N LEU A 126 4.18 29.44 -12.41
CA LEU A 126 4.93 30.53 -11.74
C LEU A 126 6.25 29.97 -11.16
N ALA A 127 7.05 29.35 -12.05
CA ALA A 127 8.40 28.94 -11.72
C ALA A 127 9.34 30.17 -11.73
N HIS A 128 9.97 30.41 -10.63
CA HIS A 128 11.33 30.95 -10.47
C HIS A 128 11.60 32.44 -10.43
N LYS A 129 10.67 33.37 -10.57
CA LYS A 129 11.11 34.78 -10.37
C LYS A 129 10.57 35.47 -9.14
N GLU A 130 9.32 35.21 -8.73
CA GLU A 130 8.79 35.68 -7.44
C GLU A 130 7.74 34.72 -6.93
N LEU A 131 7.91 34.18 -5.72
CA LEU A 131 6.90 33.36 -5.06
C LEU A 131 5.64 34.21 -4.82
N PRO A 132 4.44 33.72 -5.22
CA PRO A 132 3.17 34.38 -4.91
C PRO A 132 3.02 34.62 -3.41
N ALA A 133 2.27 35.65 -3.02
CA ALA A 133 2.07 35.98 -1.61
C ALA A 133 1.53 34.78 -0.80
N ALA A 134 0.58 34.04 -1.35
CA ALA A 134 0.04 32.83 -0.72
C ALA A 134 1.11 31.74 -0.52
N ALA A 135 2.05 31.59 -1.47
CA ALA A 135 3.15 30.63 -1.34
C ALA A 135 4.21 31.05 -0.32
N LYS A 136 4.44 32.37 -0.17
CA LYS A 136 5.32 32.92 0.88
C LYS A 136 4.69 32.78 2.27
N GLN A 137 3.37 32.87 2.36
CA GLN A 137 2.63 32.70 3.62
C GLN A 137 2.78 31.29 4.21
N LEU A 138 3.15 30.31 3.39
CA LEU A 138 3.41 28.94 3.85
C LEU A 138 4.74 28.78 4.61
N GLU A 139 5.65 29.73 4.50
CA GLU A 139 6.94 29.67 5.20
C GLU A 139 6.72 29.74 6.73
N GLY A 140 7.13 28.68 7.41
CA GLY A 140 6.96 28.57 8.86
C GLY A 140 5.59 28.10 9.33
N ASP A 141 4.67 27.72 8.43
CA ASP A 141 3.38 27.16 8.82
C ASP A 141 3.57 25.85 9.60
N PRO A 142 2.97 25.72 10.81
CA PRO A 142 3.11 24.53 11.64
C PRO A 142 2.69 23.23 10.97
N ALA A 143 1.70 23.25 10.07
CA ALA A 143 1.23 22.07 9.37
C ALA A 143 2.29 21.46 8.44
N ILE A 144 3.13 22.29 7.82
CA ILE A 144 4.22 21.87 6.94
C ILE A 144 5.26 21.09 7.73
N LYS A 145 5.70 21.64 8.86
CA LYS A 145 6.67 21.01 9.76
C LYS A 145 6.11 19.71 10.35
N LEU A 146 4.86 19.76 10.79
CA LEU A 146 4.16 18.61 11.36
C LEU A 146 4.09 17.41 10.40
N CYS A 147 3.79 17.67 9.13
CA CYS A 147 3.72 16.62 8.12
C CYS A 147 5.09 16.28 7.50
N GLY A 148 6.18 16.93 7.93
CA GLY A 148 7.54 16.65 7.48
C GLY A 148 7.74 16.82 5.97
N ILE A 149 7.12 17.85 5.37
CA ILE A 149 7.21 18.10 3.92
C ILE A 149 8.10 19.30 3.56
N GLU A 150 8.79 19.90 4.53
CA GLU A 150 9.63 21.10 4.33
C GLU A 150 10.64 20.93 3.19
N LYS A 151 11.33 19.78 3.16
CA LYS A 151 12.38 19.47 2.17
C LYS A 151 11.84 19.17 0.76
N ILE A 152 10.55 18.89 0.65
CA ILE A 152 9.91 18.48 -0.62
C ILE A 152 8.92 19.49 -1.17
N LEU A 153 8.71 20.62 -0.48
CA LEU A 153 7.76 21.66 -0.89
C LEU A 153 7.96 22.13 -2.32
N ASP A 154 9.20 22.29 -2.74
CA ASP A 154 9.56 22.79 -4.07
C ASP A 154 9.78 21.70 -5.11
N ARG A 155 9.56 20.42 -4.73
CA ARG A 155 9.55 19.29 -5.65
C ARG A 155 8.23 19.24 -6.43
N GLY A 156 8.30 18.92 -7.73
CA GLY A 156 7.12 18.70 -8.56
C GLY A 156 6.31 17.50 -8.06
N LEU A 157 4.99 17.62 -8.05
CA LEU A 157 4.09 16.56 -7.56
C LEU A 157 4.30 15.22 -8.27
N LYS A 158 4.58 15.22 -9.58
CA LYS A 158 4.84 14.01 -10.35
C LYS A 158 6.12 13.25 -9.94
N TYR A 159 7.02 13.91 -9.22
CA TYR A 159 8.27 13.33 -8.69
C TYR A 159 8.18 12.96 -7.20
N MET A 160 7.01 13.13 -6.59
CA MET A 160 6.76 12.74 -5.20
C MET A 160 6.30 11.29 -5.12
N SER A 161 6.72 10.60 -4.07
CA SER A 161 6.15 9.30 -3.72
C SER A 161 4.69 9.44 -3.29
N THR A 162 3.94 8.33 -3.29
CA THR A 162 2.53 8.32 -2.85
C THR A 162 2.37 8.84 -1.43
N GLY A 163 3.31 8.49 -0.53
CA GLY A 163 3.30 8.98 0.85
C GLY A 163 3.58 10.48 0.96
N GLU A 164 4.50 11.02 0.13
CA GLU A 164 4.77 12.46 0.06
C GLU A 164 3.57 13.25 -0.48
N ILE A 165 2.91 12.74 -1.51
CA ILE A 165 1.66 13.33 -2.03
C ILE A 165 0.57 13.35 -0.97
N ARG A 166 0.38 12.27 -0.21
CA ARG A 166 -0.63 12.21 0.87
C ARG A 166 -0.36 13.25 1.95
N ARG A 167 0.90 13.38 2.39
CA ARG A 167 1.29 14.41 3.36
C ARG A 167 1.07 15.82 2.80
N THR A 168 1.34 16.03 1.53
CA THR A 168 1.07 17.30 0.83
C THR A 168 -0.43 17.60 0.76
N LEU A 169 -1.27 16.60 0.47
CA LEU A 169 -2.74 16.72 0.52
C LEU A 169 -3.24 17.04 1.93
N LEU A 170 -2.67 16.39 2.94
CA LEU A 170 -3.04 16.63 4.33
C LEU A 170 -2.72 18.08 4.74
N VAL A 171 -1.51 18.57 4.44
CA VAL A 171 -1.15 19.98 4.70
C VAL A 171 -2.09 20.93 3.98
N ARG A 172 -2.40 20.68 2.71
CA ARG A 172 -3.36 21.46 1.95
C ARG A 172 -4.73 21.49 2.62
N ALA A 173 -5.23 20.34 3.08
CA ALA A 173 -6.51 20.24 3.77
C ALA A 173 -6.52 21.05 5.08
N LEU A 174 -5.45 20.97 5.87
CA LEU A 174 -5.31 21.72 7.13
C LEU A 174 -5.29 23.23 6.92
N ILE A 175 -4.64 23.69 5.85
CA ILE A 175 -4.49 25.11 5.52
C ILE A 175 -5.73 25.67 4.81
N SER A 176 -6.57 24.82 4.21
CA SER A 176 -7.71 25.22 3.37
C SER A 176 -8.79 26.02 4.08
N GLY A 177 -8.80 26.06 5.42
CA GLY A 177 -9.84 26.71 6.22
C GLY A 177 -11.23 26.05 6.10
N LYS A 178 -11.28 24.81 5.59
CA LYS A 178 -12.53 24.03 5.50
C LYS A 178 -13.03 23.66 6.89
N LYS A 179 -14.37 23.61 7.04
CA LYS A 179 -15.02 23.37 8.33
C LYS A 179 -15.11 21.89 8.70
N LEU A 180 -15.08 20.99 7.70
CA LEU A 180 -15.06 19.54 7.88
C LEU A 180 -13.87 18.94 7.13
N LEU A 181 -13.02 18.19 7.82
CA LEU A 181 -11.96 17.38 7.25
C LEU A 181 -12.33 15.92 7.35
N ILE A 182 -12.39 15.25 6.22
CA ILE A 182 -12.57 13.81 6.12
C ILE A 182 -11.23 13.21 5.70
N LEU A 183 -10.66 12.37 6.56
CA LEU A 183 -9.34 11.81 6.39
C LEU A 183 -9.46 10.29 6.30
N SER A 184 -9.35 9.75 5.08
CA SER A 184 -9.40 8.32 4.85
C SER A 184 -8.00 7.74 4.96
N ASP A 185 -7.78 6.94 5.98
CA ASP A 185 -6.53 6.26 6.33
C ASP A 185 -5.31 7.20 6.34
N PRO A 186 -5.33 8.27 7.17
CA PRO A 186 -4.29 9.31 7.14
C PRO A 186 -2.92 8.80 7.56
N PHE A 187 -2.84 7.69 8.27
CA PHE A 187 -1.60 7.11 8.81
C PHE A 187 -0.91 6.13 7.86
N ALA A 188 -1.57 5.70 6.80
CA ALA A 188 -1.01 4.73 5.88
C ALA A 188 0.23 5.26 5.15
N GLY A 189 1.31 4.46 5.12
CA GLY A 189 2.58 4.84 4.52
C GLY A 189 3.40 5.85 5.33
N LEU A 190 3.01 6.15 6.56
CA LEU A 190 3.83 6.95 7.48
C LEU A 190 4.74 6.02 8.31
N ASP A 191 5.99 6.46 8.51
CA ASP A 191 6.86 5.84 9.51
C ASP A 191 6.35 6.08 10.94
N VAL A 192 6.87 5.32 11.90
CA VAL A 192 6.43 5.34 13.31
C VAL A 192 6.51 6.76 13.89
N GLN A 193 7.58 7.50 13.62
CA GLN A 193 7.76 8.85 14.14
C GLN A 193 6.75 9.83 13.56
N SER A 194 6.56 9.84 12.24
CA SER A 194 5.58 10.68 11.56
C SER A 194 4.15 10.35 12.00
N ARG A 195 3.87 9.07 12.25
CA ARG A 195 2.57 8.60 12.76
C ARG A 195 2.30 9.13 14.16
N THR A 196 3.25 9.01 15.09
CA THR A 196 3.11 9.53 16.46
C THR A 196 2.84 11.04 16.46
N ILE A 197 3.62 11.81 15.70
CA ILE A 197 3.44 13.26 15.58
C ILE A 197 2.03 13.60 15.06
N LEU A 198 1.53 12.84 14.09
CA LEU A 198 0.22 13.09 13.51
C LEU A 198 -0.92 12.70 14.46
N LEU A 199 -0.78 11.64 15.25
CA LEU A 199 -1.71 11.26 16.32
C LEU A 199 -1.82 12.38 17.37
N ASP A 200 -0.69 12.86 17.90
CA ASP A 200 -0.64 13.98 18.86
C ASP A 200 -1.29 15.25 18.30
N PHE A 201 -1.13 15.49 17.01
CA PHE A 201 -1.75 16.61 16.35
C PHE A 201 -3.28 16.49 16.28
N PHE A 202 -3.82 15.35 15.88
CA PHE A 202 -5.26 15.14 15.87
C PHE A 202 -5.86 15.26 17.26
N ASP A 203 -5.20 14.73 18.28
CA ASP A 203 -5.60 14.88 19.66
C ASP A 203 -5.58 16.35 20.09
N SER A 204 -4.60 17.13 19.63
CA SER A 204 -4.51 18.57 19.94
C SER A 204 -5.64 19.38 19.30
N ILE A 205 -5.99 19.09 18.04
CA ILE A 205 -7.10 19.78 17.33
C ILE A 205 -8.43 19.45 18.01
N ALA A 206 -8.69 18.17 18.26
CA ALA A 206 -9.95 17.75 18.84
C ALA A 206 -10.17 18.27 20.26
N ARG A 207 -9.12 18.35 21.09
CA ARG A 207 -9.18 18.98 22.42
C ARG A 207 -9.48 20.48 22.34
N ARG A 208 -8.96 21.20 21.33
CA ARG A 208 -9.19 22.63 21.12
C ARG A 208 -10.57 22.93 20.56
N SER A 209 -11.15 22.05 19.74
CA SER A 209 -12.51 22.24 19.21
C SER A 209 -13.57 22.21 20.32
N ASN A 210 -13.26 21.63 21.47
CA ASN A 210 -14.11 21.58 22.65
C ASN A 210 -13.89 22.77 23.63
N SER A 211 -12.98 23.71 23.33
CA SER A 211 -12.73 24.88 24.18
C SER A 211 -13.52 26.08 23.67
N GLU A 212 -14.17 26.81 24.58
CA GLU A 212 -15.08 27.96 24.30
C GLU A 212 -14.41 29.18 23.64
N ASN A 213 -13.14 29.15 23.29
CA ASN A 213 -12.39 30.23 22.68
C ASN A 213 -12.31 30.09 21.15
N GLY A 214 -13.32 30.48 20.49
CA GLY A 214 -13.63 31.17 19.25
C GLY A 214 -12.69 31.17 18.04
N SER A 215 -11.75 30.29 17.83
CA SER A 215 -11.17 30.04 16.50
C SER A 215 -11.84 28.81 15.91
N ALA A 216 -12.52 28.99 14.78
CA ALA A 216 -13.26 27.90 14.10
C ALA A 216 -12.32 26.81 13.62
N GLN A 217 -12.05 25.82 14.48
CA GLN A 217 -11.28 24.65 14.12
C GLN A 217 -12.16 23.69 13.30
N PRO A 218 -11.59 22.95 12.33
CA PRO A 218 -12.36 22.03 11.53
C PRO A 218 -12.85 20.86 12.38
N HIS A 219 -14.07 20.39 12.10
CA HIS A 219 -14.53 19.09 12.56
C HIS A 219 -13.79 17.98 11.80
N ILE A 220 -13.57 16.84 12.44
CA ILE A 220 -12.78 15.75 11.87
C ILE A 220 -13.61 14.46 11.85
N ILE A 221 -13.61 13.79 10.70
CA ILE A 221 -14.04 12.40 10.53
C ILE A 221 -12.82 11.61 10.05
N LEU A 222 -12.43 10.59 10.82
CA LEU A 222 -11.34 9.68 10.45
C LEU A 222 -11.92 8.40 9.86
N GLY A 223 -11.49 8.00 8.67
CA GLY A 223 -11.70 6.66 8.14
C GLY A 223 -10.44 5.84 8.37
N MET A 224 -10.55 4.67 9.00
CA MET A 224 -9.42 3.79 9.25
C MET A 224 -9.78 2.35 8.90
N GLU A 225 -8.77 1.58 8.57
CA GLU A 225 -8.93 0.16 8.28
C GLU A 225 -8.75 -0.71 9.52
N ARG A 226 -8.07 -0.18 10.53
CA ARG A 226 -7.69 -0.91 11.75
C ARG A 226 -8.12 -0.16 12.99
N TRP A 227 -8.47 -0.92 14.04
CA TRP A 227 -8.88 -0.37 15.32
C TRP A 227 -7.72 0.11 16.19
N HIS A 228 -6.52 -0.41 16.07
CA HIS A 228 -5.39 -0.01 16.90
C HIS A 228 -4.74 1.29 16.40
N GLU A 229 -4.12 2.03 17.31
CA GLU A 229 -3.52 3.34 17.05
C GLU A 229 -4.54 4.43 16.66
N ILE A 230 -5.66 4.45 17.37
CA ILE A 230 -6.69 5.46 17.20
C ILE A 230 -6.36 6.67 18.07
N PRO A 231 -6.49 7.91 17.57
CA PRO A 231 -6.37 9.10 18.39
C PRO A 231 -7.29 9.05 19.60
N ASP A 232 -6.79 9.50 20.77
CA ASP A 232 -7.59 9.54 22.00
C ASP A 232 -8.81 10.46 21.89
N ALA A 233 -8.73 11.43 21.00
CA ALA A 233 -9.78 12.38 20.70
C ALA A 233 -11.04 11.78 20.05
N ILE A 234 -10.99 10.56 19.51
CA ILE A 234 -12.16 9.90 18.95
C ILE A 234 -13.20 9.64 20.04
N THR A 235 -14.39 10.19 19.84
CA THR A 235 -15.52 10.07 20.78
C THR A 235 -16.55 9.03 20.34
N HIS A 236 -16.74 8.88 19.03
CA HIS A 236 -17.78 8.04 18.43
C HIS A 236 -17.22 7.18 17.31
N VAL A 237 -17.84 6.04 17.09
CA VAL A 237 -17.48 5.07 16.05
C VAL A 237 -18.71 4.71 15.22
N ILE A 238 -18.52 4.64 13.92
CA ILE A 238 -19.46 4.03 12.99
C ILE A 238 -18.73 2.91 12.24
N GLU A 239 -19.30 1.72 12.25
CA GLU A 239 -18.76 0.56 11.56
C GLU A 239 -19.68 0.15 10.41
N PHE A 240 -19.05 -0.11 9.26
CA PHE A 240 -19.70 -0.62 8.08
C PHE A 240 -19.32 -2.09 7.85
N THR A 241 -20.33 -2.95 7.63
CA THR A 241 -20.17 -4.35 7.22
C THR A 241 -21.22 -4.66 6.17
N ASP A 242 -20.85 -5.33 5.09
CA ASP A 242 -21.74 -5.71 4.00
C ASP A 242 -22.62 -4.55 3.48
N LYS A 243 -22.04 -3.36 3.34
CA LYS A 243 -22.69 -2.13 2.86
C LYS A 243 -23.85 -1.67 3.77
N ARG A 244 -23.74 -1.92 5.06
CA ARG A 244 -24.69 -1.49 6.10
C ARG A 244 -23.93 -1.01 7.33
N ILE A 245 -24.57 -0.19 8.14
CA ILE A 245 -24.06 0.17 9.45
C ILE A 245 -24.28 -1.01 10.39
N SER A 246 -23.19 -1.63 10.87
CA SER A 246 -23.19 -2.69 11.88
C SER A 246 -23.16 -2.13 13.31
N PHE A 247 -22.50 -0.97 13.48
CA PHE A 247 -22.45 -0.24 14.74
C PHE A 247 -22.45 1.27 14.50
N SER A 248 -23.10 2.03 15.38
CA SER A 248 -23.00 3.49 15.44
C SER A 248 -23.27 3.98 16.86
N GLY A 249 -22.26 4.59 17.49
CA GLY A 249 -22.38 5.07 18.86
C GLY A 249 -21.07 5.49 19.52
N PRO A 250 -21.06 5.69 20.85
CA PRO A 250 -19.88 6.08 21.61
C PRO A 250 -18.74 5.06 21.50
N ARG A 251 -17.49 5.54 21.48
CA ARG A 251 -16.27 4.71 21.46
C ARG A 251 -16.27 3.65 22.56
N ALA A 252 -16.62 4.01 23.79
CA ALA A 252 -16.60 3.08 24.93
C ALA A 252 -17.53 1.86 24.75
N ASP A 253 -18.62 2.01 24.02
CA ASP A 253 -19.54 0.89 23.76
C ASP A 253 -19.02 0.00 22.63
N TYR A 254 -18.32 0.59 21.65
CA TYR A 254 -17.64 -0.18 20.61
C TYR A 254 -16.47 -1.00 21.19
N GLU A 255 -15.67 -0.44 22.09
CA GLU A 255 -14.59 -1.15 22.78
C GLU A 255 -15.09 -2.40 23.54
N LYS A 256 -16.25 -2.29 24.19
CA LYS A 256 -16.90 -3.45 24.83
C LYS A 256 -17.35 -4.51 23.82
N LEU A 257 -17.83 -4.07 22.65
CA LEU A 257 -18.27 -4.97 21.58
C LEU A 257 -17.08 -5.79 21.06
N ILE A 258 -15.97 -5.12 20.69
CA ILE A 258 -14.76 -5.77 20.20
C ILE A 258 -14.17 -6.74 21.23
N SER A 259 -14.12 -6.33 22.50
CA SER A 259 -13.60 -7.19 23.58
C SER A 259 -14.39 -8.48 23.71
N LYS A 260 -15.70 -8.45 23.51
CA LYS A 260 -16.56 -9.64 23.52
C LYS A 260 -16.34 -10.51 22.28
N GLN A 261 -16.16 -9.91 21.11
CA GLN A 261 -15.90 -10.63 19.85
C GLN A 261 -14.53 -11.32 19.89
N ALA A 262 -13.49 -10.64 20.36
CA ALA A 262 -12.15 -11.19 20.50
C ALA A 262 -12.09 -12.40 21.46
N ALA A 263 -12.94 -12.44 22.48
CA ALA A 263 -13.05 -13.60 23.37
C ALA A 263 -13.71 -14.82 22.69
N GLY A 264 -14.55 -14.59 21.67
CA GLY A 264 -15.26 -15.65 20.93
C GLY A 264 -14.50 -16.18 19.70
N SER A 265 -13.59 -15.41 19.10
CA SER A 265 -12.97 -15.73 17.81
C SER A 265 -11.72 -16.60 17.89
N LYS A 266 -11.03 -16.66 19.05
CA LYS A 266 -9.77 -17.41 19.21
C LYS A 266 -9.83 -18.87 18.76
N ALA A 267 -10.94 -19.58 19.04
CA ALA A 267 -11.10 -20.98 18.66
C ALA A 267 -11.33 -21.16 17.15
N SER A 268 -11.94 -20.16 16.48
CA SER A 268 -12.13 -20.17 15.04
C SER A 268 -10.83 -19.87 14.29
N GLU A 269 -10.05 -18.92 14.80
CA GLU A 269 -8.74 -18.55 14.25
C GLU A 269 -7.71 -19.67 14.36
N GLU A 270 -7.69 -20.42 15.47
CA GLU A 270 -6.83 -21.58 15.63
C GLU A 270 -7.18 -22.71 14.63
N LYS A 271 -8.47 -22.92 14.38
CA LYS A 271 -8.93 -23.90 13.40
C LYS A 271 -8.58 -23.48 11.98
N GLU A 272 -8.82 -22.20 11.61
CA GLU A 272 -8.42 -21.67 10.30
C GLU A 272 -6.89 -21.77 10.09
N LYS A 273 -6.08 -21.50 11.13
CA LYS A 273 -4.63 -21.70 11.12
C LYS A 273 -4.25 -23.14 10.82
N GLN A 274 -4.90 -24.10 11.46
CA GLN A 274 -4.61 -25.52 11.29
C GLN A 274 -5.01 -26.01 9.90
N ASP A 275 -6.22 -25.68 9.43
CA ASP A 275 -6.69 -26.03 8.08
C ASP A 275 -5.77 -25.46 6.98
N PHE A 276 -5.24 -24.26 7.19
CA PHE A 276 -4.31 -23.61 6.28
C PHE A 276 -2.92 -24.29 6.29
N GLN A 277 -2.40 -24.68 7.47
CA GLN A 277 -1.13 -25.40 7.60
C GLN A 277 -1.21 -26.79 6.96
N GLU A 278 -2.30 -27.51 7.14
CA GLU A 278 -2.51 -28.83 6.53
C GLU A 278 -2.57 -28.74 5.00
N GLY A 279 -3.29 -27.77 4.44
CA GLY A 279 -3.35 -27.53 2.99
C GLY A 279 -2.00 -27.18 2.36
N PHE A 280 -1.17 -26.40 3.07
CA PHE A 280 0.16 -26.05 2.60
C PHE A 280 1.12 -27.26 2.68
N ALA A 281 1.04 -28.05 3.74
CA ALA A 281 1.83 -29.27 3.88
C ALA A 281 1.51 -30.29 2.78
N GLU A 282 0.24 -30.46 2.38
CA GLU A 282 -0.13 -31.29 1.22
C GLU A 282 0.47 -30.78 -0.08
N LEU A 283 0.50 -29.46 -0.32
CA LEU A 283 1.14 -28.88 -1.50
C LEU A 283 2.64 -29.17 -1.55
N THR A 284 3.32 -29.14 -0.40
CA THR A 284 4.77 -29.36 -0.32
C THR A 284 5.14 -30.85 -0.42
N GLN A 285 4.34 -31.76 0.16
CA GLN A 285 4.58 -33.22 0.15
C GLN A 285 4.29 -33.89 -1.19
N THR A 286 3.37 -33.35 -1.99
CA THR A 286 3.00 -33.95 -3.30
C THR A 286 4.01 -33.65 -4.42
N GLY A 287 5.22 -33.16 -4.10
CA GLY A 287 6.25 -32.87 -5.12
C GLY A 287 5.85 -31.75 -6.09
N GLY A 288 4.84 -30.95 -5.72
CA GLY A 288 4.29 -29.88 -6.54
C GLY A 288 5.24 -28.68 -6.78
N PHE A 289 6.48 -28.82 -6.35
CA PHE A 289 7.54 -27.83 -6.56
C PHE A 289 8.53 -28.17 -7.69
N ASP A 290 8.40 -29.34 -8.34
CA ASP A 290 8.98 -29.49 -9.67
C ASP A 290 8.18 -28.61 -10.63
N THR A 291 8.63 -27.36 -10.76
CA THR A 291 7.94 -26.34 -11.52
C THR A 291 7.74 -26.78 -12.96
N PRO A 292 6.51 -26.67 -13.51
CA PRO A 292 6.26 -26.90 -14.94
C PRO A 292 7.15 -26.03 -15.83
N ALA A 293 7.63 -24.89 -15.31
CA ALA A 293 8.56 -24.03 -16.02
C ALA A 293 9.91 -24.68 -16.30
N SER A 294 10.42 -25.57 -15.41
CA SER A 294 11.64 -26.33 -15.68
C SER A 294 11.43 -27.46 -16.65
N GLN A 295 10.20 -28.01 -16.75
CA GLN A 295 9.86 -29.08 -17.70
C GLN A 295 9.32 -28.55 -19.04
N ALA A 296 8.56 -27.44 -19.05
CA ALA A 296 8.02 -26.87 -20.27
C ALA A 296 9.07 -26.16 -21.15
N LEU A 297 10.17 -25.68 -20.56
CA LEU A 297 11.31 -25.15 -21.32
C LEU A 297 12.10 -26.22 -22.07
N ASN A 298 11.92 -27.49 -21.70
CA ASN A 298 12.59 -28.63 -22.41
C ASN A 298 11.81 -29.15 -23.61
N HIS A 299 10.57 -28.70 -23.88
CA HIS A 299 9.75 -29.34 -24.93
C HIS A 299 9.35 -28.45 -26.13
N GLN A 300 9.72 -27.17 -26.20
CA GLN A 300 9.26 -26.32 -27.30
C GLN A 300 10.33 -25.71 -28.23
N ASP A 301 11.63 -26.05 -28.09
CA ASP A 301 12.64 -25.47 -28.98
C ASP A 301 13.81 -26.41 -29.38
N GLU A 302 13.57 -27.70 -29.46
CA GLU A 302 14.58 -28.66 -29.96
C GLU A 302 14.78 -28.66 -31.49
N SER A 303 14.10 -27.85 -32.26
CA SER A 303 14.23 -27.90 -33.72
C SER A 303 15.07 -26.79 -34.36
N ARG A 304 15.74 -25.93 -33.61
CA ARG A 304 16.46 -24.82 -34.28
C ARG A 304 17.69 -24.26 -33.59
N TRP A 305 18.66 -25.03 -33.22
CA TRP A 305 20.07 -24.54 -33.07
C TRP A 305 20.97 -25.73 -32.66
N LEU A 306 21.80 -26.05 -33.57
CA LEU A 306 22.83 -27.08 -33.53
C LEU A 306 23.68 -27.08 -32.25
N SER A 307 23.91 -28.32 -31.75
CA SER A 307 25.04 -28.72 -30.90
C SER A 307 25.29 -27.91 -29.64
N ARG A 308 24.66 -28.34 -28.53
CA ARG A 308 25.21 -28.09 -27.19
C ARG A 308 25.99 -29.33 -26.71
N PRO A 309 27.14 -29.10 -26.10
CA PRO A 309 27.87 -30.19 -25.43
C PRO A 309 27.10 -30.66 -24.17
N GLU A 310 27.36 -31.88 -23.83
CA GLU A 310 26.95 -32.72 -22.72
C GLU A 310 26.40 -32.02 -21.45
N ALA A 311 25.43 -32.68 -20.85
CA ALA A 311 24.79 -32.39 -19.58
C ALA A 311 25.72 -31.73 -18.56
N VAL A 312 25.60 -30.39 -18.44
CA VAL A 312 26.15 -29.68 -17.30
C VAL A 312 25.26 -30.04 -16.11
N SER A 313 25.80 -30.83 -15.18
CA SER A 313 25.23 -31.03 -13.86
C SER A 313 24.80 -29.63 -13.33
N LYS A 314 23.54 -29.52 -12.84
CA LYS A 314 23.07 -28.28 -12.17
C LYS A 314 24.16 -27.86 -11.19
N PRO A 315 24.65 -26.60 -11.24
CA PRO A 315 25.61 -26.16 -10.26
C PRO A 315 25.01 -26.34 -8.86
N PRO A 316 25.80 -26.70 -7.85
CA PRO A 316 25.31 -26.82 -6.49
C PRO A 316 24.59 -25.50 -6.17
N LEU A 317 23.39 -25.58 -5.58
CA LEU A 317 22.61 -24.42 -5.16
C LEU A 317 23.51 -23.57 -4.26
N GLU A 318 23.86 -22.38 -4.72
CA GLU A 318 24.69 -21.48 -3.94
C GLU A 318 23.94 -21.11 -2.65
N ASP A 319 24.67 -21.17 -1.54
CA ASP A 319 24.13 -20.88 -0.22
C ASP A 319 23.88 -19.36 -0.08
N THR A 320 24.71 -18.54 -0.73
CA THR A 320 24.59 -17.08 -0.73
C THR A 320 23.81 -16.61 -1.96
N LEU A 321 22.66 -15.98 -1.71
CA LEU A 321 21.75 -15.51 -2.75
C LEU A 321 22.08 -14.10 -3.22
N VAL A 322 22.50 -13.20 -2.30
CA VAL A 322 22.90 -11.83 -2.61
C VAL A 322 24.14 -11.48 -1.77
N GLU A 323 25.13 -10.83 -2.38
CA GLU A 323 26.28 -10.20 -1.72
C GLU A 323 26.42 -8.76 -2.14
N MET A 324 26.61 -7.87 -1.18
CA MET A 324 26.83 -6.44 -1.36
C MET A 324 28.07 -6.02 -0.60
N HIS A 325 29.06 -5.45 -1.31
CA HIS A 325 30.32 -4.99 -0.71
C HIS A 325 30.54 -3.50 -0.96
N ASN A 326 30.62 -2.71 0.11
CA ASN A 326 30.84 -1.26 0.07
C ASN A 326 29.91 -0.53 -0.91
N VAL A 327 28.64 -0.90 -0.93
CA VAL A 327 27.65 -0.37 -1.87
C VAL A 327 27.32 1.08 -1.52
N ASN A 328 27.44 1.94 -2.53
CA ASN A 328 27.17 3.36 -2.44
C ASN A 328 26.20 3.76 -3.54
N VAL A 329 25.07 4.35 -3.16
CA VAL A 329 24.01 4.79 -4.07
C VAL A 329 23.58 6.20 -3.70
N GLY A 330 23.50 7.06 -4.70
CA GLY A 330 23.06 8.45 -4.50
C GLY A 330 22.84 9.16 -5.82
N TRP A 331 22.27 10.34 -5.74
CA TRP A 331 22.01 11.24 -6.87
C TRP A 331 22.48 12.64 -6.49
N ASP A 332 23.27 13.26 -7.34
CA ASP A 332 23.91 14.54 -7.09
C ASP A 332 24.66 14.55 -5.73
N ASP A 333 24.33 15.46 -4.84
CA ASP A 333 24.94 15.56 -3.51
C ASP A 333 24.20 14.75 -2.43
N HIS A 334 23.12 14.03 -2.81
CA HIS A 334 22.31 13.25 -1.87
C HIS A 334 22.66 11.77 -1.93
N GLN A 335 23.31 11.28 -0.87
CA GLN A 335 23.64 9.87 -0.70
C GLN A 335 22.52 9.15 0.02
N VAL A 336 22.02 8.05 -0.57
CA VAL A 336 20.90 7.24 -0.06
C VAL A 336 21.41 6.00 0.65
N LEU A 337 22.42 5.34 0.10
CA LEU A 337 23.12 4.22 0.74
C LEU A 337 24.63 4.54 0.75
N ARG A 338 25.31 4.27 1.86
CA ARG A 338 26.74 4.50 2.02
C ARG A 338 27.41 3.29 2.67
N ASN A 339 28.45 2.78 1.99
CA ASN A 339 29.31 1.69 2.46
C ASN A 339 28.50 0.48 2.96
N LEU A 340 27.37 0.18 2.33
CA LEU A 340 26.52 -0.94 2.73
C LEU A 340 27.25 -2.27 2.43
N ASN A 341 27.45 -3.07 3.48
CA ASN A 341 27.93 -4.44 3.42
C ASN A 341 26.84 -5.34 3.96
N TRP A 342 26.31 -6.21 3.10
CA TRP A 342 25.19 -7.07 3.46
C TRP A 342 25.17 -8.33 2.60
N SER A 343 24.72 -9.43 3.17
CA SER A 343 24.54 -10.69 2.46
C SER A 343 23.23 -11.37 2.82
N LEU A 344 22.62 -12.04 1.84
CA LEU A 344 21.43 -12.86 1.99
C LEU A 344 21.79 -14.31 1.72
N HIS A 345 21.59 -15.18 2.70
CA HIS A 345 21.80 -16.61 2.55
C HIS A 345 20.46 -17.34 2.46
N ARG A 346 20.46 -18.49 1.79
CA ARG A 346 19.28 -19.32 1.61
C ARG A 346 18.67 -19.71 2.96
N GLY A 347 17.37 -19.49 3.11
CA GLY A 347 16.62 -19.78 4.33
C GLY A 347 16.82 -18.76 5.46
N GLN A 348 17.63 -17.72 5.27
CA GLN A 348 17.72 -16.59 6.20
C GLN A 348 16.70 -15.52 5.79
N HIS A 349 15.59 -15.46 6.52
CA HIS A 349 14.55 -14.47 6.26
C HIS A 349 14.90 -13.15 6.91
N TRP A 350 14.77 -12.06 6.14
CA TRP A 350 15.18 -10.71 6.54
C TRP A 350 14.02 -9.74 6.55
N LEU A 351 13.96 -8.94 7.60
CA LEU A 351 13.17 -7.73 7.66
C LEU A 351 14.05 -6.53 7.31
N VAL A 352 13.60 -5.69 6.38
CA VAL A 352 14.21 -4.39 6.08
C VAL A 352 13.30 -3.29 6.59
N ARG A 353 13.80 -2.44 7.48
CA ARG A 353 13.04 -1.33 8.04
C ARG A 353 13.84 -0.04 8.09
N GLY A 354 13.17 1.07 8.27
CA GLY A 354 13.75 2.41 8.35
C GLY A 354 12.72 3.48 8.03
N PRO A 355 12.99 4.74 8.32
CA PRO A 355 12.08 5.84 8.03
C PRO A 355 11.80 6.00 6.54
N ASN A 356 10.82 6.81 6.19
CA ASN A 356 10.55 7.14 4.79
C ASN A 356 11.74 7.91 4.20
N GLY A 357 12.14 7.55 2.99
CA GLY A 357 13.33 8.11 2.34
C GLY A 357 14.66 7.49 2.76
N SER A 358 14.68 6.46 3.63
CA SER A 358 15.92 5.80 4.07
C SER A 358 16.57 4.89 3.02
N GLY A 359 15.99 4.76 1.83
CA GLY A 359 16.58 3.96 0.75
C GLY A 359 16.09 2.51 0.68
N LYS A 360 15.01 2.12 1.38
CA LYS A 360 14.44 0.75 1.32
C LYS A 360 14.11 0.33 -0.11
N THR A 361 13.37 1.16 -0.84
CA THR A 361 13.04 0.90 -2.26
C THR A 361 14.30 0.83 -3.11
N THR A 362 15.24 1.76 -2.93
CA THR A 362 16.53 1.76 -3.64
C THR A 362 17.32 0.48 -3.39
N PHE A 363 17.35 0.01 -2.14
CA PHE A 363 17.97 -1.27 -1.78
C PHE A 363 17.32 -2.45 -2.49
N LEU A 364 15.98 -2.51 -2.55
CA LEU A 364 15.28 -3.56 -3.29
C LEU A 364 15.54 -3.47 -4.80
N GLU A 365 15.55 -2.26 -5.37
CA GLU A 365 15.82 -2.04 -6.79
C GLU A 365 17.22 -2.48 -7.23
N LEU A 366 18.22 -2.44 -6.34
CA LEU A 366 19.54 -3.03 -6.61
C LEU A 366 19.45 -4.54 -6.77
N ILE A 367 18.61 -5.22 -5.98
CA ILE A 367 18.43 -6.68 -6.04
C ILE A 367 17.61 -7.06 -7.27
N THR A 368 16.52 -6.33 -7.56
CA THR A 368 15.65 -6.60 -8.72
C THR A 368 16.30 -6.19 -10.05
N GLY A 369 17.37 -5.40 -10.00
CA GLY A 369 18.08 -4.87 -11.17
C GLY A 369 17.36 -3.69 -11.84
N ASP A 370 16.41 -3.08 -11.18
CA ASP A 370 15.68 -1.91 -11.70
C ASP A 370 16.46 -0.60 -11.46
N ASN A 371 17.50 -0.60 -10.60
CA ASN A 371 18.41 0.54 -10.40
C ASN A 371 19.73 0.33 -11.15
N MET A 372 20.03 1.24 -12.07
CA MET A 372 21.23 1.17 -12.92
C MET A 372 22.55 1.29 -12.14
N GLN A 373 22.55 1.87 -10.94
CA GLN A 373 23.76 1.98 -10.12
C GLN A 373 24.23 0.61 -9.58
N VAL A 374 23.44 -0.46 -9.79
CA VAL A 374 23.86 -1.85 -9.52
C VAL A 374 25.15 -2.20 -10.29
N PHE A 375 25.35 -1.66 -11.48
CA PHE A 375 26.52 -1.94 -12.33
C PHE A 375 27.79 -1.22 -11.89
N SER A 376 27.67 -0.10 -11.16
CA SER A 376 28.78 0.67 -10.61
C SER A 376 29.21 0.21 -9.21
N ASN A 377 28.50 -0.75 -8.62
CA ASN A 377 28.77 -1.29 -7.29
C ASN A 377 29.22 -2.76 -7.35
N ASP A 378 29.81 -3.24 -6.26
CA ASP A 378 30.17 -4.65 -6.11
C ASP A 378 29.00 -5.43 -5.51
N ILE A 379 28.12 -5.87 -6.40
CA ILE A 379 26.92 -6.62 -6.05
C ILE A 379 26.89 -7.92 -6.84
N LYS A 380 26.75 -9.03 -6.13
CA LYS A 380 26.51 -10.34 -6.72
C LYS A 380 25.10 -10.81 -6.37
N ILE A 381 24.42 -11.35 -7.36
CA ILE A 381 23.09 -11.96 -7.20
C ILE A 381 23.17 -13.37 -7.74
N PHE A 382 22.81 -14.35 -6.91
CA PHE A 382 22.93 -15.77 -7.21
C PHE A 382 24.35 -16.15 -7.69
N GLY A 383 25.38 -15.61 -7.01
CA GLY A 383 26.80 -15.86 -7.28
C GLY A 383 27.40 -15.08 -8.45
N ASN A 384 26.58 -14.46 -9.29
CA ASN A 384 27.05 -13.71 -10.45
C ASN A 384 27.14 -12.22 -10.15
N ARG A 385 28.30 -11.60 -10.45
CA ARG A 385 28.43 -10.16 -10.36
C ARG A 385 27.55 -9.51 -11.42
N ARG A 386 26.83 -8.46 -11.03
CA ARG A 386 25.97 -7.73 -11.97
C ARG A 386 26.77 -7.17 -13.14
N GLY A 387 26.30 -7.46 -14.36
CA GLY A 387 26.99 -7.08 -15.61
C GLY A 387 28.02 -8.11 -16.12
N SER A 388 28.09 -9.31 -15.54
CA SER A 388 28.99 -10.38 -15.99
C SER A 388 28.45 -11.20 -17.18
N GLY A 389 27.29 -10.84 -17.72
CA GLY A 389 26.69 -11.46 -18.92
C GLY A 389 25.32 -12.10 -18.68
N GLU A 390 24.87 -12.18 -17.44
CA GLU A 390 23.49 -12.60 -17.12
C GLU A 390 22.47 -11.55 -17.56
N THR A 391 21.32 -12.00 -18.04
CA THR A 391 20.21 -11.12 -18.38
C THR A 391 19.38 -10.78 -17.15
N ILE A 392 18.66 -9.67 -17.20
CA ILE A 392 17.69 -9.31 -16.14
C ILE A 392 16.62 -10.39 -15.97
N TRP A 393 16.26 -11.07 -17.04
CA TRP A 393 15.27 -12.14 -17.04
C TRP A 393 15.76 -13.40 -16.30
N ASP A 394 17.05 -13.72 -16.36
CA ASP A 394 17.63 -14.86 -15.63
C ASP A 394 17.53 -14.64 -14.11
N ILE A 395 17.62 -13.39 -13.68
CA ILE A 395 17.42 -13.01 -12.28
C ILE A 395 15.92 -13.01 -11.92
N LYS A 396 15.08 -12.34 -12.72
CA LYS A 396 13.64 -12.22 -12.43
C LYS A 396 12.92 -13.56 -12.38
N LYS A 397 13.38 -14.57 -13.13
CA LYS A 397 12.85 -15.93 -13.03
C LYS A 397 13.02 -16.54 -11.63
N ARG A 398 14.07 -16.18 -10.90
CA ARG A 398 14.40 -16.68 -9.56
C ARG A 398 13.86 -15.80 -8.44
N LEU A 399 13.29 -14.63 -8.78
CA LEU A 399 12.69 -13.67 -7.86
C LEU A 399 11.16 -13.71 -7.92
N GLY A 400 10.50 -13.69 -6.77
CA GLY A 400 9.10 -13.27 -6.65
C GLY A 400 9.06 -11.84 -6.10
N ILE A 401 8.22 -10.98 -6.67
CA ILE A 401 8.15 -9.58 -6.26
C ILE A 401 6.71 -9.18 -6.05
N VAL A 402 6.41 -8.63 -4.88
CA VAL A 402 5.14 -7.99 -4.55
C VAL A 402 5.41 -6.54 -4.17
N SER A 403 4.91 -5.63 -4.98
CA SER A 403 5.04 -4.19 -4.77
C SER A 403 3.75 -3.46 -5.08
N TYR A 404 3.65 -2.21 -4.68
CA TYR A 404 2.52 -1.35 -5.03
C TYR A 404 2.41 -1.15 -6.55
N ARG A 405 3.54 -1.00 -7.25
CA ARG A 405 3.56 -0.87 -8.71
C ARG A 405 2.90 -2.05 -9.42
N LEU A 406 3.24 -3.27 -9.01
CA LEU A 406 2.63 -4.48 -9.56
C LEU A 406 1.11 -4.49 -9.37
N HIS A 407 0.63 -4.02 -8.23
CA HIS A 407 -0.80 -3.92 -7.94
C HIS A 407 -1.51 -2.97 -8.92
N VAL A 408 -0.92 -1.79 -9.16
CA VAL A 408 -1.48 -0.81 -10.11
C VAL A 408 -1.54 -1.38 -11.52
N GLU A 409 -0.48 -2.03 -11.98
CA GLU A 409 -0.40 -2.64 -13.31
C GLU A 409 -1.50 -3.70 -13.52
N TYR A 410 -1.76 -4.56 -12.53
CA TYR A 410 -2.84 -5.56 -12.61
C TYR A 410 -4.25 -4.96 -12.59
N ARG A 411 -4.46 -3.88 -11.84
CA ARG A 411 -5.76 -3.16 -11.86
C ARG A 411 -6.08 -2.57 -13.22
N MET A 412 -5.07 -2.16 -13.98
CA MET A 412 -5.24 -1.61 -15.35
C MET A 412 -5.60 -2.67 -16.38
N LEU A 413 -5.29 -3.95 -16.14
CA LEU A 413 -5.54 -5.02 -17.12
C LEU A 413 -7.01 -5.37 -17.33
N GLY A 414 -7.92 -4.93 -16.51
CA GLY A 414 -9.39 -5.14 -16.58
C GLY A 414 -9.83 -6.51 -17.15
N GLY A 415 -10.75 -7.19 -16.52
CA GLY A 415 -11.32 -8.44 -17.06
C GLY A 415 -10.46 -9.71 -16.89
N THR A 416 -9.32 -9.67 -16.18
CA THR A 416 -8.46 -10.84 -15.99
C THR A 416 -8.99 -11.72 -14.85
N SER A 417 -9.17 -13.03 -15.10
CA SER A 417 -9.62 -13.99 -14.08
C SER A 417 -8.54 -14.28 -13.05
N LEU A 418 -8.93 -14.70 -11.83
CA LEU A 418 -7.98 -15.06 -10.76
C LEU A 418 -7.04 -16.20 -11.22
N LEU A 419 -7.59 -17.20 -11.93
CA LEU A 419 -6.79 -18.27 -12.49
C LEU A 419 -5.70 -17.73 -13.44
N ALA A 420 -6.06 -16.80 -14.32
CA ALA A 420 -5.12 -16.19 -15.26
C ALA A 420 -4.04 -15.37 -14.56
N VAL A 421 -4.40 -14.66 -13.47
CA VAL A 421 -3.43 -13.91 -12.66
C VAL A 421 -2.40 -14.85 -12.03
N ILE A 422 -2.82 -15.96 -11.43
CA ILE A 422 -1.87 -16.93 -10.83
C ILE A 422 -1.00 -17.59 -11.90
N ILE A 423 -1.56 -18.04 -13.03
CA ILE A 423 -0.78 -18.64 -14.13
C ILE A 423 0.24 -17.65 -14.70
N SER A 424 -0.09 -16.37 -14.78
CA SER A 424 0.87 -15.36 -15.23
C SER A 424 2.10 -15.25 -14.32
N GLY A 425 1.97 -15.64 -13.05
CA GLY A 425 3.09 -15.77 -12.11
C GLY A 425 4.06 -16.90 -12.45
N LEU A 426 3.55 -18.02 -12.96
CA LEU A 426 4.39 -19.11 -13.45
C LEU A 426 5.21 -18.71 -14.68
N ARG A 427 4.69 -17.79 -15.49
CA ARG A 427 5.30 -17.34 -16.76
C ARG A 427 6.07 -16.01 -16.63
N ASP A 428 6.15 -15.43 -15.43
CA ASP A 428 6.76 -14.10 -15.18
C ASP A 428 6.23 -13.00 -16.12
N SER A 429 4.95 -13.07 -16.48
CA SER A 429 4.30 -12.11 -17.37
C SER A 429 3.25 -11.29 -16.63
N ILE A 430 3.00 -10.05 -17.10
CA ILE A 430 1.85 -9.27 -16.67
C ILE A 430 0.70 -9.60 -17.62
N GLY A 431 -0.30 -10.35 -17.10
CA GLY A 431 -1.36 -10.96 -17.91
C GLY A 431 -0.98 -12.31 -18.50
N LEU A 432 -1.98 -13.06 -18.95
CA LEU A 432 -1.83 -14.39 -19.53
C LEU A 432 -1.83 -14.32 -21.05
N TYR A 433 -0.71 -14.68 -21.65
CA TYR A 433 -0.54 -14.77 -23.10
C TYR A 433 -0.48 -16.24 -23.54
N GLY A 434 -1.40 -16.64 -24.41
CA GLY A 434 -1.52 -18.02 -24.90
C GLY A 434 -2.33 -18.94 -23.99
N ALA A 435 -2.69 -20.12 -24.51
CA ALA A 435 -3.46 -21.09 -23.77
C ALA A 435 -2.63 -21.70 -22.62
N PRO A 436 -3.21 -21.84 -21.42
CA PRO A 436 -2.53 -22.52 -20.30
C PRO A 436 -2.54 -24.03 -20.51
N THR A 437 -1.53 -24.70 -19.96
CA THR A 437 -1.47 -26.16 -19.89
C THR A 437 -2.33 -26.68 -18.73
N ASP A 438 -2.73 -27.96 -18.79
CA ASP A 438 -3.51 -28.59 -17.72
C ASP A 438 -2.75 -28.58 -16.38
N LEU A 439 -1.42 -28.69 -16.41
CA LEU A 439 -0.57 -28.64 -15.22
C LEU A 439 -0.54 -27.23 -14.59
N GLU A 440 -0.43 -26.17 -15.40
CA GLU A 440 -0.50 -24.80 -14.93
C GLU A 440 -1.87 -24.51 -14.29
N ILE A 441 -2.94 -24.98 -14.91
CA ILE A 441 -4.31 -24.84 -14.38
C ILE A 441 -4.44 -25.58 -13.05
N ALA A 442 -3.96 -26.82 -12.95
CA ALA A 442 -4.02 -27.59 -11.72
C ALA A 442 -3.21 -26.95 -10.58
N THR A 443 -1.99 -26.46 -10.88
CA THR A 443 -1.14 -25.75 -9.93
C THR A 443 -1.80 -24.47 -9.46
N ALA A 444 -2.31 -23.64 -10.37
CA ALA A 444 -2.95 -22.38 -10.04
C ALA A 444 -4.22 -22.59 -9.17
N LYS A 445 -5.02 -23.61 -9.45
CA LYS A 445 -6.20 -23.95 -8.62
C LYS A 445 -5.80 -24.34 -7.20
N LYS A 446 -4.72 -25.12 -7.02
CA LYS A 446 -4.21 -25.46 -5.68
C LYS A 446 -3.80 -24.21 -4.89
N TRP A 447 -3.08 -23.30 -5.53
CA TRP A 447 -2.66 -22.05 -4.89
C TRP A 447 -3.85 -21.12 -4.57
N LEU A 448 -4.85 -21.06 -5.46
CA LEU A 448 -6.09 -20.33 -5.18
C LEU A 448 -6.85 -20.94 -3.99
N ALA A 449 -6.93 -22.26 -3.92
CA ALA A 449 -7.57 -22.96 -2.80
C ALA A 449 -6.84 -22.67 -1.48
N LEU A 450 -5.49 -22.71 -1.48
CA LEU A 450 -4.67 -22.37 -0.33
C LEU A 450 -4.95 -20.94 0.16
N GLY A 451 -5.10 -19.98 -0.75
CA GLY A 451 -5.42 -18.59 -0.41
C GLY A 451 -6.88 -18.34 -0.01
N GLY A 452 -7.74 -19.38 0.02
CA GLY A 452 -9.16 -19.23 0.32
C GLY A 452 -10.03 -18.80 -0.86
N PHE A 453 -9.54 -18.96 -2.11
CA PHE A 453 -10.25 -18.59 -3.34
C PHE A 453 -10.74 -19.80 -4.14
N ALA A 454 -10.93 -20.96 -3.50
CA ALA A 454 -11.49 -22.15 -4.15
C ALA A 454 -12.91 -21.86 -4.70
N GLY A 455 -13.15 -22.26 -5.96
CA GLY A 455 -14.42 -22.04 -6.64
C GLY A 455 -14.60 -20.60 -7.22
N ARG A 456 -13.62 -19.72 -7.04
CA ARG A 456 -13.63 -18.33 -7.55
C ARG A 456 -12.68 -18.11 -8.72
N GLU A 457 -12.20 -19.16 -9.36
CA GLU A 457 -11.14 -19.15 -10.38
C GLU A 457 -11.46 -18.27 -11.59
N SER A 458 -12.76 -18.20 -11.96
CA SER A 458 -13.26 -17.41 -13.08
C SER A 458 -13.61 -15.97 -12.71
N GLU A 459 -13.56 -15.62 -11.42
CA GLU A 459 -13.87 -14.26 -10.97
C GLU A 459 -12.84 -13.26 -11.50
N ASN A 460 -13.30 -12.05 -11.80
CA ASN A 460 -12.44 -10.99 -12.28
C ASN A 460 -11.65 -10.37 -11.14
N PHE A 461 -10.33 -10.28 -11.28
CA PHE A 461 -9.42 -9.64 -10.31
C PHE A 461 -9.84 -8.20 -9.97
N GLY A 462 -10.36 -7.44 -10.93
CA GLY A 462 -10.81 -6.07 -10.73
C GLY A 462 -12.05 -5.93 -9.82
N ASN A 463 -12.81 -7.01 -9.63
CA ASN A 463 -14.01 -7.02 -8.77
C ASN A 463 -13.70 -7.34 -7.30
N LEU A 464 -12.47 -7.81 -7.02
CA LEU A 464 -12.04 -8.13 -5.68
C LEU A 464 -11.87 -6.89 -4.81
N SER A 465 -12.04 -7.05 -3.51
CA SER A 465 -11.60 -6.04 -2.53
C SER A 465 -10.09 -5.83 -2.63
N TYR A 466 -9.60 -4.69 -2.15
CA TYR A 466 -8.17 -4.39 -2.16
C TYR A 466 -7.33 -5.46 -1.45
N GLY A 467 -7.81 -5.96 -0.32
CA GLY A 467 -7.16 -7.03 0.44
C GLY A 467 -7.07 -8.35 -0.32
N GLU A 468 -8.17 -8.75 -0.98
CA GLU A 468 -8.17 -9.95 -1.83
C GLU A 468 -7.24 -9.80 -3.02
N GLN A 469 -7.22 -8.63 -3.68
CA GLN A 469 -6.29 -8.36 -4.76
C GLN A 469 -4.84 -8.53 -4.29
N ARG A 470 -4.51 -8.04 -3.09
CA ARG A 470 -3.17 -8.15 -2.52
C ARG A 470 -2.81 -9.61 -2.24
N ALA A 471 -3.73 -10.39 -1.65
CA ALA A 471 -3.54 -11.81 -1.43
C ALA A 471 -3.27 -12.57 -2.74
N ILE A 472 -4.05 -12.33 -3.77
CA ILE A 472 -3.85 -12.94 -5.11
C ILE A 472 -2.47 -12.59 -5.69
N LEU A 473 -1.98 -11.36 -5.54
CA LEU A 473 -0.66 -10.97 -6.03
C LEU A 473 0.50 -11.62 -5.26
N ILE A 474 0.31 -11.85 -3.96
CA ILE A 474 1.28 -12.61 -3.16
C ILE A 474 1.31 -14.08 -3.62
N LEU A 475 0.15 -14.72 -3.78
CA LEU A 475 0.05 -16.08 -4.33
C LEU A 475 0.68 -16.18 -5.72
N ARG A 476 0.41 -15.20 -6.59
CA ARG A 476 1.01 -15.10 -7.92
C ARG A 476 2.54 -15.05 -7.86
N SER A 477 3.10 -14.29 -6.94
CA SER A 477 4.55 -14.13 -6.83
C SER A 477 5.22 -15.36 -6.20
N ALA A 478 4.47 -16.11 -5.38
CA ALA A 478 4.95 -17.33 -4.71
C ALA A 478 4.72 -18.60 -5.54
N VAL A 479 3.79 -18.63 -6.50
CA VAL A 479 3.37 -19.83 -7.24
C VAL A 479 4.50 -20.57 -7.95
N LYS A 480 5.54 -19.86 -8.39
CA LYS A 480 6.73 -20.42 -9.03
C LYS A 480 7.82 -20.86 -8.04
N THR A 481 7.56 -20.75 -6.73
CA THR A 481 8.54 -21.03 -5.65
C THR A 481 9.89 -20.35 -5.87
N PRO A 482 9.92 -19.03 -5.89
CA PRO A 482 11.15 -18.28 -6.18
C PRO A 482 12.19 -18.52 -5.08
N GLU A 483 13.47 -18.39 -5.41
CA GLU A 483 14.54 -18.49 -4.42
C GLU A 483 14.53 -17.31 -3.44
N ILE A 484 14.17 -16.11 -3.93
CA ILE A 484 13.93 -14.93 -3.09
C ILE A 484 12.53 -14.40 -3.38
N LEU A 485 11.73 -14.23 -2.33
CA LEU A 485 10.44 -13.54 -2.38
C LEU A 485 10.58 -12.16 -1.72
N ILE A 486 10.49 -11.13 -2.54
CA ILE A 486 10.56 -9.73 -2.11
C ILE A 486 9.14 -9.22 -1.88
N LEU A 487 8.87 -8.77 -0.66
CA LEU A 487 7.59 -8.28 -0.21
C LEU A 487 7.74 -6.83 0.27
N ASP A 488 7.35 -5.89 -0.58
CA ASP A 488 7.44 -4.46 -0.28
C ASP A 488 6.07 -3.96 0.24
N GLU A 489 6.01 -3.73 1.55
CA GLU A 489 4.80 -3.35 2.30
C GLU A 489 3.58 -4.21 1.92
N PRO A 490 3.64 -5.54 2.09
CA PRO A 490 2.61 -6.45 1.59
C PRO A 490 1.25 -6.27 2.25
N CYS A 491 1.21 -5.84 3.51
CA CYS A 491 -0.01 -5.65 4.29
C CYS A 491 -0.55 -4.21 4.26
N HIS A 492 0.06 -3.32 3.49
CA HIS A 492 -0.40 -1.93 3.38
C HIS A 492 -1.82 -1.87 2.81
N GLY A 493 -2.72 -1.14 3.50
CA GLY A 493 -4.11 -0.96 3.07
C GLY A 493 -5.02 -2.18 3.31
N LEU A 494 -4.59 -3.15 4.13
CA LEU A 494 -5.39 -4.32 4.49
C LEU A 494 -6.14 -4.11 5.80
N ASP A 495 -7.37 -4.60 5.83
CA ASP A 495 -8.09 -4.79 7.08
C ASP A 495 -7.44 -5.91 7.93
N GLU A 496 -7.81 -6.00 9.20
CA GLU A 496 -7.17 -6.91 10.16
C GLU A 496 -7.32 -8.38 9.77
N GLN A 497 -8.46 -8.76 9.18
CA GLN A 497 -8.72 -10.14 8.79
C GLN A 497 -7.81 -10.59 7.63
N TYR A 498 -7.72 -9.78 6.57
CA TYR A 498 -6.83 -10.10 5.43
C TYR A 498 -5.36 -9.98 5.81
N ARG A 499 -5.01 -9.03 6.65
CA ARG A 499 -3.66 -8.88 7.18
C ARG A 499 -3.19 -10.13 7.90
N SER A 500 -3.99 -10.64 8.84
CA SER A 500 -3.68 -11.86 9.58
C SER A 500 -3.48 -13.06 8.66
N LYS A 501 -4.35 -13.24 7.65
CA LYS A 501 -4.23 -14.31 6.64
C LYS A 501 -2.94 -14.17 5.81
N ILE A 502 -2.59 -12.96 5.41
CA ILE A 502 -1.37 -12.71 4.63
C ILE A 502 -0.12 -12.98 5.44
N LEU A 503 -0.05 -12.53 6.69
CA LEU A 503 1.09 -12.83 7.57
C LEU A 503 1.25 -14.33 7.79
N GLN A 504 0.16 -15.06 7.97
CA GLN A 504 0.18 -16.53 8.05
C GLN A 504 0.71 -17.17 6.77
N LEU A 505 0.22 -16.73 5.60
CA LEU A 505 0.70 -17.22 4.31
C LEU A 505 2.19 -16.98 4.13
N MET A 506 2.68 -15.78 4.47
CA MET A 506 4.09 -15.43 4.38
C MET A 506 4.95 -16.29 5.32
N ASN A 507 4.54 -16.50 6.56
CA ASN A 507 5.23 -17.37 7.50
C ASN A 507 5.33 -18.81 6.95
N LEU A 508 4.25 -19.38 6.43
CA LEU A 508 4.26 -20.74 5.87
C LEU A 508 5.18 -20.87 4.65
N ILE A 509 5.20 -19.85 3.77
CA ILE A 509 6.14 -19.81 2.63
C ILE A 509 7.59 -19.81 3.14
N GLY A 510 7.89 -19.04 4.18
CA GLY A 510 9.22 -18.99 4.81
C GLY A 510 9.61 -20.32 5.47
N GLU A 511 8.72 -20.89 6.27
CA GLU A 511 8.93 -22.18 6.95
C GLU A 511 9.07 -23.37 5.98
N GLY A 512 8.49 -23.26 4.77
CA GLY A 512 8.60 -24.28 3.72
C GLY A 512 10.01 -24.52 3.19
N GLY A 513 10.99 -23.68 3.54
CA GLY A 513 12.44 -23.88 3.31
C GLY A 513 12.92 -23.75 1.87
N THR A 514 12.03 -23.55 0.91
CA THR A 514 12.37 -23.44 -0.53
C THR A 514 12.58 -21.98 -0.96
N THR A 515 11.93 -21.04 -0.30
CA THR A 515 11.92 -19.61 -0.62
C THR A 515 12.50 -18.81 0.54
N THR A 516 13.42 -17.91 0.25
CA THR A 516 13.96 -16.96 1.23
C THR A 516 13.17 -15.65 1.14
N ILE A 517 12.65 -15.17 2.26
CA ILE A 517 11.83 -13.96 2.31
C ILE A 517 12.71 -12.74 2.60
N LEU A 518 12.52 -11.71 1.80
CA LEU A 518 13.01 -10.35 2.03
C LEU A 518 11.81 -9.43 2.16
N HIS A 519 11.46 -9.08 3.38
CA HIS A 519 10.25 -8.34 3.72
C HIS A 519 10.59 -6.91 4.10
N VAL A 520 9.85 -5.95 3.56
CA VAL A 520 9.94 -4.53 3.92
C VAL A 520 8.64 -4.12 4.56
N THR A 521 8.69 -3.67 5.79
CA THR A 521 7.56 -3.03 6.48
C THR A 521 8.07 -1.99 7.48
N HIS A 522 7.25 -1.00 7.74
CA HIS A 522 7.44 -0.04 8.82
C HIS A 522 6.58 -0.36 10.06
N ASP A 523 5.66 -1.33 9.96
CA ASP A 523 4.77 -1.72 11.06
C ASP A 523 5.40 -2.84 11.90
N PRO A 524 5.73 -2.59 13.19
CA PRO A 524 6.32 -3.61 14.07
C PRO A 524 5.44 -4.84 14.28
N SER A 525 4.13 -4.73 14.06
CA SER A 525 3.18 -5.82 14.22
C SER A 525 3.12 -6.76 13.00
N GLU A 526 3.83 -6.44 11.91
CA GLU A 526 3.89 -7.24 10.69
C GLU A 526 5.14 -8.13 10.60
N VAL A 527 5.97 -8.12 11.64
CA VAL A 527 7.19 -8.94 11.69
C VAL A 527 6.82 -10.42 11.72
N LEU A 528 7.39 -11.21 10.81
CA LEU A 528 7.15 -12.64 10.71
C LEU A 528 7.93 -13.42 11.77
N GLU A 529 7.38 -14.55 12.20
CA GLU A 529 8.05 -15.44 13.16
C GLU A 529 9.35 -16.04 12.60
N CYS A 530 9.40 -16.26 11.29
CA CYS A 530 10.58 -16.77 10.59
C CYS A 530 11.71 -15.73 10.41
N GLU A 531 11.44 -14.42 10.56
CA GLU A 531 12.42 -13.36 10.41
C GLU A 531 13.32 -13.23 11.64
N LYS A 532 14.56 -13.71 11.51
CA LYS A 532 15.57 -13.61 12.57
C LYS A 532 16.60 -12.51 12.32
N HIS A 533 16.65 -11.95 11.14
CA HIS A 533 17.61 -10.95 10.70
C HIS A 533 16.90 -9.65 10.32
N ILE A 534 17.44 -8.52 10.76
CA ILE A 534 16.88 -7.20 10.48
C ILE A 534 17.97 -6.31 9.91
N LEU A 535 17.69 -5.67 8.76
CA LEU A 535 18.45 -4.57 8.22
C LEU A 535 17.70 -3.26 8.51
N GLU A 536 18.25 -2.44 9.41
CA GLU A 536 17.74 -1.10 9.67
C GLU A 536 18.52 -0.07 8.87
N LEU A 537 17.81 0.80 8.14
CA LEU A 537 18.39 1.91 7.39
C LEU A 537 18.16 3.23 8.13
N HIS A 538 19.25 3.98 8.33
CA HIS A 538 19.30 5.23 9.08
C HIS A 538 19.95 6.34 8.25
N PRO A 539 19.18 7.12 7.45
CA PRO A 539 19.75 8.05 6.48
C PRO A 539 20.57 9.18 7.09
N ASP A 540 20.31 9.52 8.36
CA ASP A 540 20.96 10.65 9.06
C ASP A 540 22.03 10.19 10.07
N GLU A 541 22.39 8.90 10.09
CA GLU A 541 23.38 8.33 11.01
C GLU A 541 24.61 7.79 10.26
N GLU A 542 25.69 7.55 11.00
CA GLU A 542 26.86 6.86 10.47
C GLU A 542 27.26 5.71 11.43
N PRO A 543 27.28 4.46 10.96
CA PRO A 543 26.86 3.98 9.63
C PRO A 543 25.36 4.17 9.35
N MET A 544 25.02 4.37 8.06
CA MET A 544 23.63 4.57 7.62
C MET A 544 22.77 3.29 7.72
N TYR A 545 23.29 2.24 8.31
CA TYR A 545 22.55 0.98 8.50
C TYR A 545 23.04 0.25 9.74
N ARG A 546 22.17 -0.61 10.26
CA ARG A 546 22.48 -1.58 11.33
C ARG A 546 21.93 -2.95 10.95
N ILE A 547 22.70 -3.98 11.26
CA ILE A 547 22.27 -5.37 11.16
C ILE A 547 21.99 -5.89 12.56
N ILE A 548 20.81 -6.47 12.76
CA ILE A 548 20.37 -7.02 14.03
C ILE A 548 19.98 -8.48 13.82
N GLU A 549 20.50 -9.36 14.64
CA GLU A 549 20.11 -10.76 14.73
C GLU A 549 19.26 -10.95 16.00
N LYS A 550 18.09 -11.62 15.87
CA LYS A 550 17.16 -11.88 16.98
C LYS A 550 17.47 -13.23 17.66
#